data_f42ac19c87e94751be19b4a56aa1fe8e
#
_entry.id   f42ac19c87e94751be19b4a56aa1fe8e
#
_cell.length_a   1.000
_cell.length_b   1.000
_cell.length_c   1.000
_cell.angle_alpha   90.00
_cell.angle_beta   90.00
_cell.angle_gamma   90.00
#
_symmetry.space_group_name_H-M   'P 1'
#
loop_
_entity.id
_entity.type
_entity.pdbx_description
1 polymer ?
#
loop_
_entity_poly.entity_id
_entity_poly.type
_entity_poly.pdbx_seq_one_letter_code
_entity_poly.pdbx_strand_id
1 'polypeptide(L)'
;PHRPFDVVLLDPPYAMPAAEVFDLVRRLAAARALTADAVVCYEHGASLDFDAEAASAGLAVDVRSRKRMRDVAYDIFTLRGGAASEKGD
;
A
#
# COMPACT_ATOMS: atom_id res chain seq x y z
N PRO A 1 9.57 1.93 -22.69
CA PRO A 1 10.23 2.07 -21.43
C PRO A 1 9.42 2.82 -20.43
N HIS A 2 9.02 2.10 -19.45
CA HIS A 2 8.25 2.68 -18.40
C HIS A 2 9.15 3.12 -17.28
N ARG A 3 8.77 4.23 -16.68
CA ARG A 3 9.41 4.62 -15.46
C ARG A 3 8.60 4.09 -14.34
N PRO A 4 9.19 3.46 -13.33
CA PRO A 4 8.44 3.03 -12.16
C PRO A 4 7.90 4.24 -11.41
N PHE A 5 6.79 4.06 -10.73
CA PHE A 5 6.20 5.11 -9.92
C PHE A 5 6.91 5.20 -8.58
N ASP A 6 7.08 6.40 -8.08
CA ASP A 6 7.65 6.59 -6.74
C ASP A 6 6.58 7.05 -5.75
N VAL A 7 5.38 7.39 -6.21
CA VAL A 7 4.26 7.72 -5.35
C VAL A 7 3.00 7.10 -5.93
N VAL A 8 2.22 6.46 -5.08
CA VAL A 8 0.95 5.87 -5.49
C VAL A 8 -0.12 6.38 -4.54
N LEU A 9 -1.20 6.93 -5.10
CA LEU A 9 -2.33 7.39 -4.31
C LEU A 9 -3.49 6.45 -4.54
N LEU A 10 -4.00 5.86 -3.47
CA LEU A 10 -5.10 4.92 -3.54
C LEU A 10 -6.29 5.48 -2.78
N ASP A 11 -7.38 5.72 -3.52
CA ASP A 11 -8.61 6.23 -2.94
C ASP A 11 -9.76 5.40 -3.50
N PRO A 12 -9.79 4.11 -3.16
CA PRO A 12 -10.79 3.22 -3.75
C PRO A 12 -12.17 3.46 -3.15
N PRO A 13 -13.24 3.02 -3.83
CA PRO A 13 -14.56 3.07 -3.22
C PRO A 13 -14.56 2.30 -1.91
N TYR A 14 -15.35 2.73 -0.96
CA TYR A 14 -15.39 2.06 0.33
C TYR A 14 -15.86 0.61 0.22
N ALA A 15 -16.63 0.29 -0.81
CA ALA A 15 -17.07 -1.08 -0.99
C ALA A 15 -15.97 -2.03 -1.44
N MET A 16 -14.85 -1.50 -1.90
CA MET A 16 -13.76 -2.36 -2.34
C MET A 16 -13.04 -2.94 -1.14
N PRO A 17 -12.94 -4.27 -1.03
CA PRO A 17 -12.25 -4.88 0.11
C PRO A 17 -10.79 -4.48 0.16
N ALA A 18 -10.27 -4.31 1.36
CA ALA A 18 -8.86 -3.96 1.54
C ALA A 18 -7.95 -5.01 0.90
N ALA A 19 -8.36 -6.27 0.91
CA ALA A 19 -7.56 -7.32 0.30
C ALA A 19 -7.30 -7.05 -1.18
N GLU A 20 -8.27 -6.47 -1.89
CA GLU A 20 -8.09 -6.15 -3.29
C GLU A 20 -7.12 -5.00 -3.48
N VAL A 21 -7.17 -4.03 -2.57
CA VAL A 21 -6.26 -2.89 -2.62
C VAL A 21 -4.83 -3.37 -2.39
N PHE A 22 -4.61 -4.19 -1.37
CA PHE A 22 -3.27 -4.70 -1.09
C PHE A 22 -2.77 -5.63 -2.20
N ASP A 23 -3.68 -6.37 -2.83
CA ASP A 23 -3.30 -7.21 -3.95
C ASP A 23 -2.82 -6.37 -5.14
N LEU A 24 -3.46 -5.24 -5.37
CA LEU A 24 -3.01 -4.33 -6.41
C LEU A 24 -1.60 -3.84 -6.13
N VAL A 25 -1.33 -3.43 -4.89
CA VAL A 25 0.02 -2.97 -4.52
C VAL A 25 1.03 -4.08 -4.74
N ARG A 26 0.69 -5.31 -4.35
CA ARG A 26 1.58 -6.44 -4.53
C ARG A 26 1.87 -6.67 -6.01
N ARG A 27 0.84 -6.56 -6.86
CA ARG A 27 1.04 -6.77 -8.29
C ARG A 27 1.87 -5.67 -8.92
N LEU A 28 1.72 -4.44 -8.45
CA LEU A 28 2.56 -3.34 -8.94
C LEU A 28 4.01 -3.59 -8.58
N ALA A 29 4.27 -4.05 -7.37
CA ALA A 29 5.63 -4.35 -6.95
C ALA A 29 6.22 -5.51 -7.76
N ALA A 30 5.44 -6.56 -7.95
CA ALA A 30 5.91 -7.72 -8.68
C ALA A 30 6.20 -7.40 -10.15
N ALA A 31 5.47 -6.44 -10.71
CA ALA A 31 5.67 -6.02 -12.09
C ALA A 31 6.79 -4.99 -12.21
N ARG A 32 7.46 -4.66 -11.10
CA ARG A 32 8.51 -3.66 -11.05
C ARG A 32 8.01 -2.29 -11.48
N ALA A 33 6.74 -2.01 -11.17
CA ALA A 33 6.14 -0.73 -11.48
C ALA A 33 6.39 0.31 -10.40
N LEU A 34 7.03 -0.07 -9.29
CA LEU A 34 7.31 0.84 -8.18
C LEU A 34 8.82 0.93 -7.98
N THR A 35 9.29 2.13 -7.61
CA THR A 35 10.68 2.26 -7.20
C THR A 35 10.85 1.55 -5.86
N ALA A 36 12.10 1.27 -5.49
CA ALA A 36 12.38 0.54 -4.26
C ALA A 36 11.88 1.25 -3.03
N ASP A 37 11.84 2.59 -3.06
CA ASP A 37 11.39 3.37 -1.91
C ASP A 37 10.06 4.07 -2.19
N ALA A 38 9.25 3.51 -3.08
CA ALA A 38 7.97 4.11 -3.42
C ALA A 38 7.09 4.29 -2.18
N VAL A 39 6.37 5.40 -2.16
CA VAL A 39 5.48 5.74 -1.08
C VAL A 39 4.04 5.53 -1.54
N VAL A 40 3.27 4.83 -0.74
CA VAL A 40 1.86 4.57 -1.05
C VAL A 40 1.01 5.29 -0.02
N CYS A 41 0.05 6.07 -0.50
CA CYS A 41 -0.91 6.73 0.37
C CYS A 41 -2.27 6.08 0.12
N TYR A 42 -2.84 5.49 1.16
CA TYR A 42 -4.09 4.76 1.04
C TYR A 42 -5.14 5.45 1.92
N GLU A 43 -6.18 5.94 1.26
CA GLU A 43 -7.32 6.53 1.98
C GLU A 43 -8.37 5.46 2.16
N HIS A 44 -8.87 5.28 3.39
CA HIS A 44 -9.84 4.25 3.69
C HIS A 44 -10.75 4.72 4.81
N GLY A 45 -11.80 3.95 5.08
CA GLY A 45 -12.68 4.27 6.19
C GLY A 45 -11.93 4.15 7.51
N ALA A 46 -12.31 4.99 8.47
CA ALA A 46 -11.62 5.02 9.75
C ALA A 46 -11.80 3.74 10.55
N SER A 47 -12.81 2.94 10.23
CA SER A 47 -13.03 1.70 10.96
C SER A 47 -12.16 0.54 10.46
N LEU A 48 -11.47 0.72 9.35
CA LEU A 48 -10.60 -0.33 8.83
C LEU A 48 -9.36 -0.46 9.69
N ASP A 49 -9.00 -1.68 10.04
CA ASP A 49 -7.75 -1.93 10.77
C ASP A 49 -6.67 -2.20 9.73
N PHE A 50 -5.96 -1.16 9.36
CA PHE A 50 -4.95 -1.25 8.30
C PHE A 50 -3.89 -2.30 8.61
N ASP A 51 -3.38 -2.31 9.84
CA ASP A 51 -2.30 -3.23 10.17
C ASP A 51 -2.76 -4.69 10.08
N ALA A 52 -3.96 -4.97 10.55
CA ALA A 52 -4.49 -6.33 10.46
C ALA A 52 -4.74 -6.74 9.02
N GLU A 53 -5.24 -5.81 8.21
CA GLU A 53 -5.52 -6.12 6.81
C GLU A 53 -4.24 -6.33 6.01
N ALA A 54 -3.22 -5.53 6.26
CA ALA A 54 -1.94 -5.72 5.58
C ALA A 54 -1.31 -7.05 5.97
N ALA A 55 -1.37 -7.40 7.24
CA ALA A 55 -0.83 -8.66 7.72
C ALA A 55 -1.59 -9.83 7.11
N SER A 56 -2.91 -9.73 7.04
CA SER A 56 -3.74 -10.77 6.47
C SER A 56 -3.45 -10.97 4.98
N ALA A 57 -3.12 -9.89 4.30
CA ALA A 57 -2.77 -9.96 2.88
C ALA A 57 -1.34 -10.42 2.65
N GLY A 58 -0.57 -10.58 3.70
CA GLY A 58 0.83 -10.98 3.57
C GLY A 58 1.73 -9.92 3.01
N LEU A 59 1.34 -8.65 3.15
CA LEU A 59 2.13 -7.56 2.62
C LEU A 59 2.90 -6.90 3.75
N ALA A 60 4.23 -6.94 3.69
CA ALA A 60 5.08 -6.34 4.71
C ALA A 60 5.25 -4.86 4.41
N VAL A 61 4.80 -4.03 5.31
CA VAL A 61 4.81 -2.58 5.10
C VAL A 61 5.44 -1.88 6.29
N ASP A 62 5.99 -0.70 6.02
CA ASP A 62 6.45 0.21 7.06
C ASP A 62 5.58 1.45 6.99
N VAL A 63 4.75 1.67 7.99
CA VAL A 63 3.88 2.83 8.03
C VAL A 63 4.71 4.04 8.41
N ARG A 64 4.72 5.04 7.54
CA ARG A 64 5.50 6.25 7.75
C ARG A 64 4.70 7.34 8.42
N SER A 65 3.39 7.38 8.11
CA SER A 65 2.54 8.41 8.66
C SER A 65 1.12 7.91 8.61
N ARG A 66 0.33 8.38 9.55
CA ARG A 66 -1.05 7.92 9.65
C ARG A 66 -1.88 9.08 10.16
N LYS A 67 -3.05 9.29 9.55
CA LYS A 67 -3.90 10.40 9.92
C LYS A 67 -5.34 9.94 9.92
N ARG A 68 -6.07 10.32 10.93
CA ARG A 68 -7.48 9.97 11.03
C ARG A 68 -8.30 11.25 11.15
N MET A 69 -9.33 11.37 10.33
CA MET A 69 -10.20 12.52 10.33
C MET A 69 -11.63 12.06 10.24
N ARG A 70 -12.33 12.03 11.36
CA ARG A 70 -13.73 11.59 11.41
C ARG A 70 -13.87 10.16 10.87
N ASP A 71 -14.53 10.02 9.72
CA ASP A 71 -14.80 8.72 9.14
C ASP A 71 -13.75 8.25 8.16
N VAL A 72 -12.72 9.05 7.96
CA VAL A 72 -11.69 8.78 6.96
C VAL A 72 -10.34 8.66 7.63
N ALA A 73 -9.52 7.78 7.13
CA ALA A 73 -8.16 7.63 7.59
C ALA A 73 -7.22 7.49 6.40
N TYR A 74 -5.98 7.91 6.60
CA TYR A 74 -4.93 7.77 5.60
C TYR A 74 -3.78 7.03 6.23
N ASP A 75 -3.25 6.04 5.53
CA ASP A 75 -2.02 5.41 5.92
C ASP A 75 -1.02 5.60 4.79
N ILE A 76 0.13 6.16 5.12
CA ILE A 76 1.20 6.39 4.17
C ILE A 76 2.31 5.43 4.52
N PHE A 77 2.68 4.58 3.57
CA PHE A 77 3.60 3.50 3.88
C PHE A 77 4.54 3.22 2.71
N THR A 78 5.60 2.52 3.02
CA THR A 78 6.51 1.97 2.02
C THR A 78 6.52 0.46 2.21
N LEU A 79 6.97 -0.27 1.20
CA LEU A 79 7.09 -1.71 1.30
C LEU A 79 8.40 -2.06 2.00
N ARG A 80 8.32 -2.94 2.99
CA ARG A 80 9.50 -3.31 3.74
C ARG A 80 10.47 -4.06 2.84
N GLY A 81 11.73 -3.69 2.90
CA GLY A 81 12.72 -4.26 2.03
C GLY A 81 12.73 -3.66 0.64
N GLY A 82 11.81 -2.73 0.39
CA GLY A 82 11.71 -2.10 -0.92
C GLY A 82 10.94 -2.95 -1.91
N ALA A 83 10.23 -2.29 -2.82
CA ALA A 83 9.39 -2.98 -3.77
C ALA A 83 10.19 -3.86 -4.71
N ALA A 84 11.41 -3.44 -5.03
CA ALA A 84 12.20 -4.16 -6.02
C ALA A 84 12.92 -5.36 -5.43
N SER A 85 12.96 -5.50 -4.12
CA SER A 85 13.76 -6.57 -3.55
C SER A 85 12.96 -7.79 -3.24
N GLU A 86 11.68 -7.78 -3.56
CA GLU A 86 10.99 -8.88 -3.17
C GLU A 86 11.29 -10.12 -3.88
N LYS A 87 12.03 -10.12 -4.89
CA LYS A 87 12.40 -11.26 -5.50
C LYS A 87 13.31 -11.99 -4.67
N GLY A 88 13.49 -11.65 -3.76
CA GLY A 88 14.16 -12.39 -2.96
C GLY A 88 15.37 -12.98 -3.24
N ASP A 89 15.67 -12.93 -3.26
CA ASP A 89 16.59 -13.27 -3.49
C ASP A 89 16.97 -13.79 -3.56
#